data_b13bb490f4ec6dd54c3300dbf90a3061
#
_entry.id   b13bb490f4ec6dd54c3300dbf90a3061
#
_cell.length_a   1.000
_cell.length_b   1.000
_cell.length_c   1.000
_cell.angle_alpha   90.00
_cell.angle_beta   90.00
_cell.angle_gamma   90.00
#
_symmetry.space_group_name_H-M   'P 1'
#
loop_
_entity.id
_entity.type
_entity.pdbx_description
1 polymer ?
#
loop_
_entity_poly.entity_id
_entity_poly.type
_entity_poly.pdbx_seq_one_letter_code
_entity_poly.pdbx_strand_id
1 'polypeptide(L)'
;MKAKILVYALPLLILTTIHLAEAQQQGKVPRIGILLPNPPTVSPQLLKAFQQGLRELGYVEGQNIVIEYRFGEGKSERYDYLAAELVQLKVDVIVTSSTPAIESVKNATSTIPIVMAASADPVGSGLIASLDRPGGNITG
;
A
#
# COMPACT_ATOMS: atom_id res chain seq x y z
N MET A 1 17.74 38.59 41.75
CA MET A 1 18.50 37.55 41.04
C MET A 1 17.66 36.30 40.74
N LYS A 2 16.79 35.88 41.61
CA LYS A 2 15.98 34.65 41.41
C LYS A 2 14.92 34.74 40.27
N ALA A 3 14.38 35.92 39.97
CA ALA A 3 13.37 36.10 38.93
C ALA A 3 13.92 36.07 37.49
N LYS A 4 15.20 36.39 37.27
CA LYS A 4 15.81 36.40 35.94
C LYS A 4 16.14 34.98 35.40
N ILE A 5 16.37 34.02 36.27
CA ILE A 5 16.64 32.62 35.90
C ILE A 5 15.37 31.92 35.40
N LEU A 6 14.20 32.27 35.97
CA LEU A 6 12.91 31.68 35.59
C LEU A 6 12.48 32.07 34.16
N VAL A 7 12.82 33.28 33.71
CA VAL A 7 12.45 33.82 32.38
C VAL A 7 13.22 33.12 31.25
N TYR A 8 14.41 32.60 31.50
CA TYR A 8 15.20 31.88 30.48
C TYR A 8 14.93 30.36 30.44
N ALA A 9 14.37 29.80 31.53
CA ALA A 9 14.05 28.38 31.59
C ALA A 9 12.80 28.02 30.77
N LEU A 10 11.83 28.92 30.66
CA LEU A 10 10.56 28.68 29.93
C LEU A 10 10.73 28.51 28.42
N PRO A 11 11.51 29.35 27.67
CA PRO A 11 11.73 29.15 26.23
C PRO A 11 12.57 27.93 25.94
N LEU A 12 13.46 27.48 26.84
CA LEU A 12 14.24 26.25 26.61
C LEU A 12 13.37 25.00 26.72
N LEU A 13 12.35 25.01 27.57
CA LEU A 13 11.40 23.90 27.73
C LEU A 13 10.49 23.74 26.48
N ILE A 14 10.12 24.87 25.85
CA ILE A 14 9.29 24.86 24.63
C ILE A 14 10.08 24.34 23.44
N LEU A 15 11.38 24.65 23.34
CA LEU A 15 12.22 24.15 22.24
C LEU A 15 12.41 22.62 22.29
N THR A 16 12.49 22.02 23.48
CA THR A 16 12.65 20.57 23.64
C THR A 16 11.39 19.79 23.29
N THR A 17 10.20 20.38 23.43
CA THR A 17 8.92 19.73 23.09
C THR A 17 8.70 19.63 21.58
N ILE A 18 9.25 20.56 20.80
CA ILE A 18 9.13 20.53 19.33
C ILE A 18 9.93 19.36 18.73
N HIS A 19 11.14 19.10 19.25
CA HIS A 19 11.96 17.99 18.77
C HIS A 19 11.39 16.60 19.13
N LEU A 20 10.64 16.49 20.21
CA LEU A 20 9.96 15.24 20.58
C LEU A 20 8.77 14.93 19.66
N ALA A 21 8.08 15.97 19.13
CA ALA A 21 6.97 15.80 18.22
C ALA A 21 7.45 15.34 16.82
N GLU A 22 8.59 15.83 16.35
CA GLU A 22 9.19 15.38 15.09
C GLU A 22 9.73 13.95 15.17
N ALA A 23 10.27 13.52 16.31
CA ALA A 23 10.76 12.16 16.52
C ALA A 23 9.63 11.12 16.54
N GLN A 24 8.39 11.51 16.86
CA GLN A 24 7.21 10.62 16.85
C GLN A 24 6.60 10.47 15.45
N GLN A 25 6.99 11.27 14.48
CA GLN A 25 6.57 11.21 13.07
C GLN A 25 7.53 10.45 12.16
N GLN A 26 8.45 9.65 12.70
CA GLN A 26 9.10 8.61 11.89
C GLN A 26 8.04 7.58 11.52
N GLY A 27 7.36 7.87 10.41
CA GLY A 27 6.22 7.14 9.91
C GLY A 27 6.54 5.66 9.74
N LYS A 28 5.58 4.81 10.11
CA LYS A 28 5.55 3.40 9.77
C LYS A 28 5.97 3.22 8.31
N VAL A 29 6.96 2.38 8.04
CA VAL A 29 7.35 2.03 6.67
C VAL A 29 6.14 1.40 5.97
N PRO A 30 5.66 1.99 4.86
CA PRO A 30 4.48 1.48 4.16
C PRO A 30 4.77 0.10 3.58
N ARG A 31 3.74 -0.74 3.57
CA ARG A 31 3.80 -2.11 3.05
C ARG A 31 2.77 -2.28 1.94
N ILE A 32 3.23 -2.60 0.74
CA ILE A 32 2.38 -2.90 -0.42
C ILE A 32 2.27 -4.40 -0.60
N GLY A 33 1.05 -4.92 -0.76
CA GLY A 33 0.80 -6.26 -1.25
C GLY A 33 0.62 -6.24 -2.77
N ILE A 34 1.26 -7.17 -3.46
CA ILE A 34 1.09 -7.36 -4.90
C ILE A 34 0.60 -8.78 -5.14
N LEU A 35 -0.59 -8.91 -5.75
CA LEU A 35 -1.12 -10.20 -6.21
C LEU A 35 -1.28 -10.18 -7.72
N LEU A 36 -0.45 -10.92 -8.42
CA LEU A 36 -0.47 -11.03 -9.88
C LEU A 36 -0.76 -12.46 -10.34
N PRO A 37 -1.44 -12.63 -11.51
CA PRO A 37 -1.74 -13.95 -12.05
C PRO A 37 -0.49 -14.77 -12.37
N ASN A 38 0.54 -14.12 -12.89
CA ASN A 38 1.75 -14.78 -13.39
C ASN A 38 3.00 -14.27 -12.66
N PRO A 39 4.05 -15.10 -12.56
CA PRO A 39 5.33 -14.70 -12.02
C PRO A 39 6.04 -13.66 -12.91
N PRO A 40 7.03 -12.93 -12.38
CA PRO A 40 7.77 -11.89 -13.11
C PRO A 40 8.48 -12.40 -14.37
N THR A 41 8.74 -13.69 -14.46
CA THR A 41 9.34 -14.33 -15.63
C THR A 41 8.48 -14.24 -16.89
N VAL A 42 7.15 -14.12 -16.73
CA VAL A 42 6.21 -14.00 -17.86
C VAL A 42 6.11 -12.56 -18.37
N SER A 43 6.14 -11.58 -17.48
CA SER A 43 6.00 -10.17 -17.86
C SER A 43 6.92 -9.29 -17.00
N PRO A 44 8.24 -9.42 -17.11
CA PRO A 44 9.17 -8.70 -16.24
C PRO A 44 9.11 -7.19 -16.43
N GLN A 45 8.70 -6.70 -17.61
CA GLN A 45 8.62 -5.28 -17.91
C GLN A 45 7.57 -4.54 -17.05
N LEU A 46 6.42 -5.18 -16.79
CA LEU A 46 5.36 -4.58 -15.97
C LEU A 46 5.83 -4.35 -14.53
N LEU A 47 6.47 -5.34 -13.95
CA LEU A 47 6.99 -5.22 -12.59
C LEU A 47 8.14 -4.19 -12.51
N LYS A 48 9.03 -4.17 -13.50
CA LYS A 48 10.10 -3.16 -13.58
C LYS A 48 9.54 -1.75 -13.71
N ALA A 49 8.52 -1.53 -14.53
CA ALA A 49 7.86 -0.23 -14.68
C ALA A 49 7.21 0.22 -13.38
N PHE A 50 6.52 -0.68 -12.68
CA PHE A 50 5.95 -0.40 -11.36
C PHE A 50 7.03 0.00 -10.34
N GLN A 51 8.11 -0.77 -10.24
CA GLN A 51 9.23 -0.46 -9.34
C GLN A 51 9.92 0.85 -9.71
N GLN A 52 10.03 1.17 -11.01
CA GLN A 52 10.58 2.44 -11.46
C GLN A 52 9.67 3.60 -11.06
N GLY A 53 8.35 3.48 -11.26
CA GLY A 53 7.39 4.51 -10.83
C GLY A 53 7.48 4.78 -9.32
N LEU A 54 7.62 3.74 -8.50
CA LEU A 54 7.85 3.90 -7.06
C LEU A 54 9.14 4.68 -6.76
N ARG A 55 10.25 4.35 -7.44
CA ARG A 55 11.53 5.07 -7.26
C ARG A 55 11.43 6.53 -7.66
N GLU A 56 10.74 6.85 -8.75
CA GLU A 56 10.51 8.24 -9.19
C GLU A 56 9.70 9.05 -8.16
N LEU A 57 8.86 8.38 -7.36
CA LEU A 57 8.13 8.96 -6.24
C LEU A 57 8.93 8.94 -4.92
N GLY A 58 10.18 8.50 -4.93
CA GLY A 58 11.05 8.46 -3.74
C GLY A 58 10.93 7.19 -2.91
N TYR A 59 10.20 6.17 -3.37
CA TYR A 59 10.09 4.88 -2.67
C TYR A 59 11.12 3.89 -3.19
N VAL A 60 11.91 3.33 -2.27
CA VAL A 60 12.94 2.33 -2.57
C VAL A 60 12.66 1.08 -1.73
N GLU A 61 12.39 -0.03 -2.41
CA GLU A 61 12.13 -1.31 -1.77
C GLU A 61 13.28 -1.73 -0.87
N GLY A 62 12.96 -2.15 0.35
CA GLY A 62 13.93 -2.53 1.37
C GLY A 62 14.56 -1.35 2.13
N GLN A 63 14.26 -0.10 1.77
CA GLN A 63 14.72 1.11 2.47
C GLN A 63 13.56 1.83 3.17
N ASN A 64 12.59 2.32 2.41
CA ASN A 64 11.46 3.10 2.93
C ASN A 64 10.09 2.57 2.49
N ILE A 65 10.05 1.40 1.85
CA ILE A 65 8.85 0.66 1.49
C ILE A 65 9.11 -0.84 1.53
N VAL A 66 8.13 -1.63 1.95
CA VAL A 66 8.13 -3.08 1.90
C VAL A 66 7.14 -3.53 0.84
N ILE A 67 7.52 -4.47 -0.03
CA ILE A 67 6.64 -5.04 -1.04
C ILE A 67 6.54 -6.55 -0.83
N GLU A 68 5.30 -7.00 -0.65
CA GLU A 68 4.95 -8.41 -0.46
C GLU A 68 4.37 -8.97 -1.76
N TYR A 69 5.16 -9.75 -2.47
CA TYR A 69 4.77 -10.32 -3.76
C TYR A 69 4.06 -11.66 -3.59
N ARG A 70 2.96 -11.84 -4.31
CA ARG A 70 2.23 -13.11 -4.46
C ARG A 70 1.91 -13.35 -5.92
N PHE A 71 2.15 -14.56 -6.39
CA PHE A 71 1.91 -14.95 -7.78
C PHE A 71 1.02 -16.18 -7.84
N GLY A 72 -0.06 -16.09 -8.62
CA GLY A 72 -1.02 -17.18 -8.80
C GLY A 72 -0.48 -18.34 -9.64
N GLU A 73 0.57 -18.09 -10.42
CA GLU A 73 1.17 -19.10 -11.33
C GLU A 73 0.17 -19.67 -12.34
N GLY A 74 -0.76 -18.84 -12.82
CA GLY A 74 -1.83 -19.23 -13.73
C GLY A 74 -2.94 -20.08 -13.09
N LYS A 75 -2.95 -20.22 -11.76
CA LYS A 75 -3.91 -21.04 -11.01
C LYS A 75 -4.84 -20.14 -10.21
N SER A 76 -6.07 -19.94 -10.72
CA SER A 76 -7.06 -19.08 -10.08
C SER A 76 -7.50 -19.56 -8.69
N GLU A 77 -7.47 -20.87 -8.44
CA GLU A 77 -7.79 -21.46 -7.15
C GLU A 77 -6.83 -21.04 -6.02
N ARG A 78 -5.71 -20.44 -6.35
CA ARG A 78 -4.74 -19.92 -5.35
C ARG A 78 -5.04 -18.50 -4.89
N TYR A 79 -5.83 -17.74 -5.62
CA TYR A 79 -6.00 -16.31 -5.35
C TYR A 79 -6.62 -16.03 -3.98
N ASP A 80 -7.63 -16.78 -3.56
CA ASP A 80 -8.28 -16.60 -2.27
C ASP A 80 -7.29 -16.79 -1.12
N TYR A 81 -6.47 -17.82 -1.17
CA TYR A 81 -5.42 -18.07 -0.19
C TYR A 81 -4.37 -16.95 -0.19
N LEU A 82 -3.86 -16.57 -1.35
CA LEU A 82 -2.84 -15.53 -1.49
C LEU A 82 -3.35 -14.15 -1.06
N ALA A 83 -4.62 -13.83 -1.37
CA ALA A 83 -5.27 -12.62 -0.89
C ALA A 83 -5.39 -12.60 0.63
N ALA A 84 -5.80 -13.71 1.24
CA ALA A 84 -5.87 -13.86 2.69
C ALA A 84 -4.51 -13.68 3.37
N GLU A 85 -3.43 -14.21 2.80
CA GLU A 85 -2.06 -13.98 3.30
C GLU A 85 -1.71 -12.49 3.34
N LEU A 86 -1.98 -11.73 2.26
CA LEU A 86 -1.71 -10.29 2.21
C LEU A 86 -2.50 -9.52 3.27
N VAL A 87 -3.76 -9.90 3.49
CA VAL A 87 -4.60 -9.31 4.54
C VAL A 87 -4.01 -9.61 5.93
N GLN A 88 -3.55 -10.84 6.18
CA GLN A 88 -2.93 -11.22 7.45
C GLN A 88 -1.62 -10.46 7.71
N LEU A 89 -0.86 -10.15 6.66
CA LEU A 89 0.36 -9.34 6.74
C LEU A 89 0.07 -7.86 7.02
N LYS A 90 -1.22 -7.45 7.03
CA LYS A 90 -1.67 -6.08 7.29
C LYS A 90 -0.98 -5.08 6.36
N VAL A 91 -0.96 -5.39 5.07
CA VAL A 91 -0.46 -4.46 4.05
C VAL A 91 -1.32 -3.20 4.02
N ASP A 92 -0.74 -2.07 3.65
CA ASP A 92 -1.41 -0.77 3.63
C ASP A 92 -2.22 -0.56 2.34
N VAL A 93 -1.85 -1.26 1.27
CA VAL A 93 -2.55 -1.27 -0.02
C VAL A 93 -2.27 -2.58 -0.76
N ILE A 94 -3.23 -3.06 -1.54
CA ILE A 94 -3.05 -4.22 -2.42
C ILE A 94 -3.16 -3.78 -3.87
N VAL A 95 -2.13 -4.08 -4.66
CA VAL A 95 -2.12 -3.90 -6.12
C VAL A 95 -2.35 -5.27 -6.76
N THR A 96 -3.30 -5.36 -7.66
CA THR A 96 -3.66 -6.61 -8.31
C THR A 96 -4.12 -6.38 -9.75
N SER A 97 -4.17 -7.45 -10.53
CA SER A 97 -4.64 -7.41 -11.91
C SER A 97 -5.42 -8.69 -12.25
N SER A 98 -6.21 -8.64 -13.30
CA SER A 98 -7.19 -9.65 -13.71
C SER A 98 -8.43 -9.72 -12.81
N THR A 99 -9.58 -9.91 -13.44
CA THR A 99 -10.87 -9.98 -12.75
C THR A 99 -10.90 -11.01 -11.62
N PRO A 100 -10.48 -12.28 -11.80
CA PRO A 100 -10.53 -13.26 -10.72
C PRO A 100 -9.65 -12.91 -9.51
N ALA A 101 -8.45 -12.34 -9.74
CA ALA A 101 -7.57 -11.95 -8.63
C ALA A 101 -8.14 -10.75 -7.87
N ILE A 102 -8.73 -9.78 -8.58
CA ILE A 102 -9.39 -8.62 -7.96
C ILE A 102 -10.59 -9.07 -7.12
N GLU A 103 -11.41 -10.00 -7.62
CA GLU A 103 -12.54 -10.57 -6.87
C GLU A 103 -12.10 -11.24 -5.58
N SER A 104 -11.03 -12.05 -5.65
CA SER A 104 -10.48 -12.71 -4.45
C SER A 104 -9.99 -11.70 -3.41
N VAL A 105 -9.31 -10.63 -3.82
CA VAL A 105 -8.88 -9.57 -2.90
C VAL A 105 -10.07 -8.79 -2.35
N LYS A 106 -11.07 -8.47 -3.17
CA LYS A 106 -12.32 -7.80 -2.76
C LYS A 106 -13.06 -8.61 -1.69
N ASN A 107 -13.10 -9.93 -1.85
CA ASN A 107 -13.74 -10.84 -0.89
C ASN A 107 -12.93 -10.98 0.41
N ALA A 108 -11.61 -10.86 0.33
CA ALA A 108 -10.73 -11.00 1.51
C ALA A 108 -10.71 -9.75 2.41
N THR A 109 -10.98 -8.56 1.87
CA THR A 109 -10.95 -7.30 2.64
C THR A 109 -11.92 -6.26 2.10
N SER A 110 -12.56 -5.54 3.02
CA SER A 110 -13.40 -4.37 2.72
C SER A 110 -12.73 -3.04 3.16
N THR A 111 -11.57 -3.10 3.79
CA THR A 111 -10.92 -1.94 4.42
C THR A 111 -9.57 -1.60 3.81
N ILE A 112 -8.79 -2.59 3.37
CA ILE A 112 -7.50 -2.31 2.72
C ILE A 112 -7.78 -1.77 1.30
N PRO A 113 -7.24 -0.61 0.92
CA PRO A 113 -7.37 -0.09 -0.43
C PRO A 113 -6.83 -1.07 -1.48
N ILE A 114 -7.58 -1.25 -2.56
CA ILE A 114 -7.23 -2.14 -3.68
C ILE A 114 -7.05 -1.30 -4.93
N VAL A 115 -5.89 -1.40 -5.55
CA VAL A 115 -5.57 -0.75 -6.83
C VAL A 115 -5.59 -1.80 -7.95
N MET A 116 -6.50 -1.63 -8.89
CA MET A 116 -6.56 -2.45 -10.10
C MET A 116 -5.54 -1.95 -11.12
N ALA A 117 -4.47 -2.70 -11.33
CA ALA A 117 -3.49 -2.36 -12.36
C ALA A 117 -4.01 -2.66 -13.78
N ALA A 118 -4.87 -3.67 -13.93
CA ALA A 118 -5.56 -4.01 -15.15
C ALA A 118 -6.81 -4.86 -14.88
N SER A 119 -7.91 -4.51 -15.52
CA SER A 119 -9.14 -5.30 -15.57
C SER A 119 -9.79 -5.12 -16.95
N ALA A 120 -10.37 -6.17 -17.51
CA ALA A 120 -10.99 -6.10 -18.82
C ALA A 120 -12.30 -5.28 -18.79
N ASP A 121 -13.14 -5.51 -17.79
CA ASP A 121 -14.41 -4.82 -17.63
C ASP A 121 -14.76 -4.75 -16.12
N PRO A 122 -14.23 -3.76 -15.40
CA PRO A 122 -14.43 -3.68 -13.94
C PRO A 122 -15.86 -3.28 -13.56
N VAL A 123 -16.58 -2.58 -14.42
CA VAL A 123 -17.99 -2.20 -14.19
C VAL A 123 -18.92 -3.36 -14.51
N GLY A 124 -18.79 -3.97 -15.69
CA GLY A 124 -19.64 -5.10 -16.10
C GLY A 124 -19.46 -6.36 -15.25
N SER A 125 -18.26 -6.55 -14.68
CA SER A 125 -18.00 -7.63 -13.71
C SER A 125 -18.47 -7.31 -12.29
N GLY A 126 -18.97 -6.09 -12.04
CA GLY A 126 -19.44 -5.70 -10.70
C GLY A 126 -18.35 -5.43 -9.66
N LEU A 127 -17.11 -5.27 -10.12
CA LEU A 127 -15.99 -4.91 -9.22
C LEU A 127 -16.13 -3.50 -8.67
N ILE A 128 -16.55 -2.57 -9.51
CA ILE A 128 -16.78 -1.16 -9.19
C ILE A 128 -18.12 -0.68 -9.74
N ALA A 129 -18.67 0.37 -9.15
CA ALA A 129 -19.95 0.94 -9.58
C ALA A 129 -19.84 1.69 -10.91
N SER A 130 -18.78 2.51 -11.07
CA SER A 130 -18.43 3.23 -12.31
C SER A 130 -16.95 3.62 -12.29
N LEU A 131 -16.40 3.99 -13.43
CA LEU A 131 -15.00 4.44 -13.52
C LEU A 131 -14.77 5.76 -12.78
N ASP A 132 -15.75 6.69 -12.82
CA ASP A 132 -15.64 7.99 -12.14
C ASP A 132 -15.84 7.88 -10.62
N ARG A 133 -16.64 6.90 -10.19
CA ARG A 133 -16.97 6.66 -8.78
C ARG A 133 -16.95 5.17 -8.49
N PRO A 134 -15.77 4.58 -8.31
CA PRO A 134 -15.63 3.14 -8.09
C PRO A 134 -16.46 2.63 -6.92
N GLY A 135 -16.54 3.39 -5.84
CA GLY A 135 -17.19 3.00 -4.60
C GLY A 135 -16.38 1.97 -3.82
N GLY A 136 -16.64 1.83 -2.52
CA GLY A 136 -15.92 0.89 -1.68
C GLY A 136 -14.42 1.18 -1.58
N ASN A 137 -13.62 0.12 -1.47
CA ASN A 137 -12.17 0.18 -1.28
C ASN A 137 -11.36 -0.13 -2.56
N ILE A 138 -12.00 -0.18 -3.73
CA ILE A 138 -11.35 -0.48 -5.03
C ILE A 138 -11.21 0.80 -5.86
N THR A 139 -10.05 0.99 -6.47
CA THR A 139 -9.74 2.05 -7.43
C THR A 139 -8.79 1.55 -8.53
N GLY A 140 -8.60 2.33 -9.60
CA GLY A 140 -7.66 2.01 -10.67
C GLY A 140 -8.09 2.59 -11.98
#